data_a76c614edad62f4400f84895f7453fd3
#
_entry.id   a76c614edad62f4400f84895f7453fd3
#
_cell.length_a   1.000
_cell.length_b   1.000
_cell.length_c   1.000
_cell.angle_alpha   90.00
_cell.angle_beta   90.00
_cell.angle_gamma   90.00
#
_symmetry.space_group_name_H-M   'P 1'
#
loop_
_entity.id
_entity.type
_entity.pdbx_description
1 polymer ?
#
loop_
_entity_poly.entity_id
_entity_poly.type
_entity_poly.pdbx_seq_one_letter_code
_entity_poly.pdbx_strand_id
1 'polypeptide(L)'
;MSILNQPKITQDDVINKLRNAINHRALWMGLILKEAKERGLDWEQIGHSAVLKTGCIHGDSIKERMDVPGSLVSFANIFLTEDIKKVFEIEVIKIDENELKVEFGYCPLVTAWQQIGIDGEMLA
;
A
#
# COMPACT_ATOMS: atom_id res chain seq x y z
N MET A 1 -15.96 9.69 10.51
CA MET A 1 -15.51 10.71 9.55
C MET A 1 -15.09 10.02 8.25
N SER A 2 -15.68 10.39 7.15
CA SER A 2 -15.31 9.80 5.87
C SER A 2 -13.99 10.39 5.38
N ILE A 3 -13.05 9.52 5.03
CA ILE A 3 -11.80 9.93 4.41
C ILE A 3 -12.10 10.21 2.93
N LEU A 4 -11.77 11.42 2.47
CA LEU A 4 -11.92 11.78 1.07
C LEU A 4 -10.78 11.13 0.27
N ASN A 5 -11.06 9.99 -0.36
CA ASN A 5 -10.10 9.22 -1.13
C ASN A 5 -10.47 9.31 -2.62
N GLN A 6 -10.18 10.45 -3.22
CA GLN A 6 -10.53 10.75 -4.61
C GLN A 6 -9.27 10.91 -5.45
N PRO A 7 -9.11 10.12 -6.53
CA PRO A 7 -7.94 10.25 -7.39
C PRO A 7 -8.05 11.49 -8.28
N LYS A 8 -6.92 12.14 -8.53
CA LYS A 8 -6.80 13.21 -9.52
C LYS A 8 -6.46 12.64 -10.90
N ILE A 9 -5.62 11.59 -10.94
CA ILE A 9 -5.26 10.90 -12.19
C ILE A 9 -6.32 9.85 -12.46
N THR A 10 -7.11 10.03 -13.53
CA THR A 10 -8.24 9.14 -13.86
C THR A 10 -8.24 8.65 -15.31
N GLN A 11 -7.43 9.26 -16.19
CA GLN A 11 -7.42 8.98 -17.62
C GLN A 11 -6.17 8.24 -18.12
N ASP A 12 -5.35 7.73 -17.22
CA ASP A 12 -4.15 6.97 -17.55
C ASP A 12 -4.46 5.48 -17.48
N ASP A 13 -4.46 4.80 -18.63
CA ASP A 13 -4.81 3.38 -18.73
C ASP A 13 -3.85 2.47 -17.96
N VAL A 14 -2.55 2.76 -17.99
CA VAL A 14 -1.56 1.98 -17.24
C VAL A 14 -1.80 2.10 -15.74
N ILE A 15 -2.00 3.32 -15.27
CA ILE A 15 -2.27 3.58 -13.85
C ILE A 15 -3.59 2.94 -13.41
N ASN A 16 -4.62 3.00 -14.24
CA ASN A 16 -5.90 2.36 -13.96
C ASN A 16 -5.75 0.83 -13.86
N LYS A 17 -4.96 0.20 -14.73
CA LYS A 17 -4.69 -1.24 -14.65
C LYS A 17 -3.94 -1.62 -13.38
N LEU A 18 -2.95 -0.85 -13.00
CA LEU A 18 -2.21 -1.06 -11.75
C LEU A 18 -3.11 -0.91 -10.53
N ARG A 19 -3.96 0.12 -10.53
CA ARG A 19 -4.93 0.33 -9.45
C ARG A 19 -5.94 -0.82 -9.35
N ASN A 20 -6.39 -1.34 -10.48
CA ASN A 20 -7.32 -2.48 -10.49
C ASN A 20 -6.67 -3.73 -9.90
N ALA A 21 -5.40 -3.99 -10.21
CA ALA A 21 -4.67 -5.12 -9.63
C ALA A 21 -4.49 -4.97 -8.11
N ILE A 22 -4.16 -3.77 -7.66
CA ILE A 22 -4.02 -3.47 -6.22
C ILE A 22 -5.37 -3.59 -5.51
N ASN A 23 -6.43 -3.06 -6.14
CA ASN A 23 -7.79 -3.17 -5.64
C ASN A 23 -8.21 -4.62 -5.45
N HIS A 24 -7.92 -5.47 -6.43
CA HIS A 24 -8.22 -6.91 -6.35
C HIS A 24 -7.53 -7.59 -5.17
N ARG A 25 -6.24 -7.31 -4.94
CA ARG A 25 -5.51 -7.82 -3.78
C ARG A 25 -6.08 -7.33 -2.46
N ALA A 26 -6.43 -6.04 -2.42
CA ALA A 26 -7.03 -5.43 -1.22
C ALA A 26 -8.39 -6.04 -0.88
N LEU A 27 -9.21 -6.33 -1.90
CA LEU A 27 -10.49 -7.02 -1.71
C LEU A 27 -10.30 -8.41 -1.10
N TRP A 28 -9.37 -9.19 -1.63
CA TRP A 28 -9.06 -10.51 -1.08
C TRP A 28 -8.65 -10.41 0.39
N MET A 29 -7.69 -9.54 0.70
CA MET A 29 -7.21 -9.35 2.06
C MET A 29 -8.35 -8.92 3.00
N GLY A 30 -9.11 -7.92 2.59
CA GLY A 30 -10.21 -7.38 3.39
C GLY A 30 -11.30 -8.42 3.65
N LEU A 31 -11.70 -9.18 2.64
CA LEU A 31 -12.73 -10.22 2.77
C LEU A 31 -12.26 -11.39 3.64
N ILE A 32 -11.00 -11.80 3.50
CA ILE A 32 -10.43 -12.86 4.35
C ILE A 32 -10.43 -12.43 5.82
N LEU A 33 -10.00 -11.22 6.11
CA LEU A 33 -9.98 -10.68 7.47
C LEU A 33 -11.39 -10.51 8.03
N LYS A 34 -12.34 -10.09 7.20
CA LYS A 34 -13.74 -9.98 7.59
C LYS A 34 -14.35 -11.35 7.95
N GLU A 35 -14.05 -12.36 7.14
CA GLU A 35 -14.46 -13.74 7.44
C GLU A 35 -13.83 -14.24 8.76
N ALA A 36 -12.56 -13.97 8.99
CA ALA A 36 -11.90 -14.32 10.23
C ALA A 36 -12.58 -13.68 11.43
N LYS A 37 -12.93 -12.39 11.32
CA LYS A 37 -13.66 -11.67 12.37
C LYS A 37 -15.03 -12.29 12.64
N GLU A 38 -15.79 -12.59 11.59
CA GLU A 38 -17.13 -13.17 11.69
C GLU A 38 -17.10 -14.57 12.34
N ARG A 39 -15.99 -15.29 12.20
CA ARG A 39 -15.78 -16.60 12.81
C ARG A 39 -15.20 -16.54 14.22
N GLY A 40 -15.05 -15.34 14.79
CA GLY A 40 -14.55 -15.13 16.14
C GLY A 40 -13.05 -15.33 16.29
N LEU A 41 -12.29 -15.28 15.18
CA LEU A 41 -10.83 -15.36 15.21
C LEU A 41 -10.23 -13.99 15.50
N ASP A 42 -8.97 -13.98 15.96
CA ASP A 42 -8.21 -12.75 16.17
C ASP A 42 -7.71 -12.20 14.82
N TRP A 43 -8.59 -11.54 14.10
CA TRP A 43 -8.32 -11.01 12.77
C TRP A 43 -7.23 -9.96 12.75
N GLU A 44 -7.08 -9.18 13.83
CA GLU A 44 -6.04 -8.15 13.94
C GLU A 44 -4.65 -8.78 13.98
N GLN A 45 -4.47 -9.81 14.80
CA GLN A 45 -3.22 -10.54 14.90
C GLN A 45 -2.90 -11.29 13.60
N ILE A 46 -3.91 -11.91 12.99
CA ILE A 46 -3.78 -12.60 11.69
C ILE A 46 -3.31 -11.61 10.62
N GLY A 47 -3.98 -10.46 10.52
CA GLY A 47 -3.63 -9.43 9.55
C GLY A 47 -2.24 -8.86 9.79
N HIS A 48 -1.92 -8.51 11.01
CA HIS A 48 -0.60 -7.98 11.38
C HIS A 48 0.53 -8.95 11.03
N SER A 49 0.38 -10.21 11.42
CA SER A 49 1.38 -11.24 11.14
C SER A 49 1.57 -11.48 9.63
N ALA A 50 0.47 -11.55 8.88
CA ALA A 50 0.52 -11.77 7.44
C ALA A 50 1.16 -10.59 6.70
N VAL A 51 0.81 -9.36 7.05
CA VAL A 51 1.38 -8.15 6.45
C VAL A 51 2.87 -8.03 6.76
N LEU A 52 3.26 -8.34 8.00
CA LEU A 52 4.68 -8.35 8.39
C LEU A 52 5.49 -9.33 7.55
N LYS A 53 4.98 -10.56 7.37
CA LYS A 53 5.64 -11.58 6.53
C LYS A 53 5.75 -11.15 5.07
N THR A 54 4.69 -10.55 4.54
CA THR A 54 4.68 -10.00 3.18
C THR A 54 5.75 -8.90 3.04
N GLY A 55 5.83 -8.02 4.02
CA GLY A 55 6.83 -6.96 4.06
C GLY A 55 8.27 -7.50 4.08
N CYS A 56 8.51 -8.58 4.83
CA CYS A 56 9.83 -9.24 4.85
C CYS A 56 10.20 -9.81 3.48
N ILE A 57 9.26 -10.49 2.83
CA ILE A 57 9.48 -11.05 1.48
C ILE A 57 9.79 -9.95 0.47
N HIS A 58 8.98 -8.89 0.43
CA HIS A 58 9.19 -7.78 -0.49
C HIS A 58 10.44 -6.98 -0.15
N GLY A 59 10.72 -6.81 1.14
CA GLY A 59 11.93 -6.11 1.62
C GLY A 59 13.20 -6.81 1.19
N ASP A 60 13.24 -8.14 1.26
CA ASP A 60 14.38 -8.92 0.79
C ASP A 60 14.60 -8.72 -0.72
N SER A 61 13.54 -8.73 -1.50
CA SER A 61 13.62 -8.45 -2.94
C SER A 61 14.12 -7.04 -3.25
N ILE A 62 13.66 -6.05 -2.50
CA ILE A 62 14.13 -4.66 -2.65
C ILE A 62 15.61 -4.57 -2.30
N LYS A 63 16.02 -5.18 -1.18
CA LYS A 63 17.40 -5.19 -0.72
C LYS A 63 18.36 -5.74 -1.77
N GLU A 64 18.00 -6.81 -2.46
CA GLU A 64 18.79 -7.39 -3.54
C GLU A 64 18.98 -6.44 -4.72
N ARG A 65 18.05 -5.53 -4.96
CA ARG A 65 18.09 -4.58 -6.09
C ARG A 65 18.69 -3.22 -5.71
N MET A 66 18.99 -2.99 -4.44
CA MET A 66 19.56 -1.73 -3.98
C MET A 66 21.01 -1.60 -4.43
N ASP A 67 21.37 -0.45 -5.01
CA ASP A 67 22.74 -0.14 -5.43
C ASP A 67 23.68 -0.02 -4.23
N VAL A 68 23.19 0.60 -3.15
CA VAL A 68 23.96 0.80 -1.91
C VAL A 68 23.19 0.16 -0.75
N PRO A 69 23.65 -0.99 -0.23
CA PRO A 69 23.01 -1.63 0.92
C PRO A 69 22.94 -0.69 2.13
N GLY A 70 21.78 -0.66 2.79
CA GLY A 70 21.56 0.18 3.97
C GLY A 70 21.30 1.65 3.67
N SER A 71 21.32 2.08 2.40
CA SER A 71 21.03 3.45 2.01
C SER A 71 19.53 3.70 1.89
N LEU A 72 19.01 4.69 2.58
CA LEU A 72 17.61 5.09 2.50
C LEU A 72 17.27 5.67 1.12
N VAL A 73 18.19 6.40 0.52
CA VAL A 73 18.03 6.96 -0.84
C VAL A 73 17.96 5.83 -1.86
N SER A 74 18.83 4.82 -1.74
CA SER A 74 18.82 3.64 -2.61
C SER A 74 17.52 2.85 -2.49
N PHE A 75 17.00 2.68 -1.27
CA PHE A 75 15.70 2.09 -1.02
C PHE A 75 14.57 2.86 -1.74
N ALA A 76 14.56 4.18 -1.57
CA ALA A 76 13.54 5.03 -2.17
C ALA A 76 13.54 4.95 -3.70
N ASN A 77 14.70 4.85 -4.32
CA ASN A 77 14.82 4.72 -5.78
C ASN A 77 14.18 3.43 -6.31
N ILE A 78 14.21 2.36 -5.52
CA ILE A 78 13.58 1.09 -5.89
C ILE A 78 12.06 1.13 -5.58
N PHE A 79 11.69 1.63 -4.41
CA PHE A 79 10.31 1.64 -3.92
C PHE A 79 9.43 2.68 -4.62
N LEU A 80 9.95 3.90 -4.81
CA LEU A 80 9.20 5.02 -5.39
C LEU A 80 9.44 5.14 -6.89
N THR A 81 8.94 4.19 -7.66
CA THR A 81 8.95 4.27 -9.12
C THR A 81 7.98 5.35 -9.60
N GLU A 82 8.14 5.81 -10.84
CA GLU A 82 7.22 6.79 -11.42
C GLU A 82 5.78 6.27 -11.44
N ASP A 83 5.58 5.00 -11.76
CA ASP A 83 4.23 4.40 -11.76
C ASP A 83 3.64 4.35 -10.36
N ILE A 84 4.40 3.94 -9.35
CA ILE A 84 3.92 3.88 -7.96
C ILE A 84 3.57 5.29 -7.45
N LYS A 85 4.39 6.28 -7.76
CA LYS A 85 4.08 7.67 -7.39
C LYS A 85 2.76 8.16 -7.99
N LYS A 86 2.45 7.75 -9.22
CA LYS A 86 1.18 8.09 -9.88
C LYS A 86 0.00 7.29 -9.32
N VAL A 87 0.21 6.00 -9.08
CA VAL A 87 -0.84 5.10 -8.54
C VAL A 87 -1.39 5.62 -7.21
N PHE A 88 -0.51 5.98 -6.29
CA PHE A 88 -0.85 6.50 -4.96
C PHE A 88 -0.84 8.03 -4.89
N GLU A 89 -0.57 8.71 -5.99
CA GLU A 89 -0.44 10.16 -6.06
C GLU A 89 0.49 10.68 -4.95
N ILE A 90 1.69 10.10 -4.92
CA ILE A 90 2.69 10.37 -3.89
C ILE A 90 3.45 11.65 -4.20
N GLU A 91 3.52 12.54 -3.21
CA GLU A 91 4.42 13.68 -3.21
C GLU A 91 5.59 13.38 -2.29
N VAL A 92 6.82 13.50 -2.82
CA VAL A 92 8.03 13.33 -2.02
C VAL A 92 8.35 14.67 -1.36
N ILE A 93 8.18 14.74 -0.04
CA ILE A 93 8.41 15.96 0.74
C ILE A 93 9.90 16.12 1.05
N LYS A 94 10.56 15.03 1.45
CA LYS A 94 11.97 15.03 1.79
C LYS A 94 12.57 13.65 1.54
N ILE A 95 13.77 13.62 0.94
CA ILE A 95 14.53 12.39 0.76
C ILE A 95 16.02 12.68 0.96
N ASP A 96 16.60 12.07 1.98
CA ASP A 96 18.03 12.01 2.23
C ASP A 96 18.36 10.73 3.00
N GLU A 97 19.60 10.52 3.39
CA GLU A 97 20.02 9.30 4.09
C GLU A 97 19.46 9.19 5.52
N ASN A 98 18.94 10.27 6.06
CA ASN A 98 18.38 10.30 7.43
C ASN A 98 16.86 10.23 7.45
N GLU A 99 16.19 10.70 6.37
CA GLU A 99 14.74 10.81 6.36
C GLU A 99 14.16 10.65 4.95
N LEU A 100 13.13 9.83 4.87
CA LEU A 100 12.24 9.76 3.71
C LEU A 100 10.84 10.13 4.17
N LYS A 101 10.33 11.25 3.67
CA LYS A 101 8.99 11.74 3.98
C LYS A 101 8.19 11.89 2.70
N VAL A 102 7.04 11.22 2.65
CA VAL A 102 6.13 11.26 1.51
C VAL A 102 4.71 11.52 1.98
N GLU A 103 3.89 12.01 1.07
CA GLU A 103 2.48 12.25 1.30
C GLU A 103 1.68 11.52 0.22
N PHE A 104 0.67 10.76 0.64
CA PHE A 104 -0.20 10.00 -0.26
C PHE A 104 -1.45 10.82 -0.56
N GLY A 105 -1.71 11.08 -1.84
CA GLY A 105 -2.93 11.78 -2.26
C GLY A 105 -4.10 10.85 -2.54
N TYR A 106 -3.81 9.57 -2.78
CA TYR A 106 -4.83 8.56 -3.07
C TYR A 106 -4.34 7.17 -2.67
N CYS A 107 -5.25 6.32 -2.20
CA CYS A 107 -4.94 4.93 -1.86
C CYS A 107 -5.97 3.98 -2.48
N PRO A 108 -5.59 3.18 -3.50
CA PRO A 108 -6.53 2.22 -4.11
C PRO A 108 -6.93 1.09 -3.16
N LEU A 109 -6.14 0.79 -2.14
CA LEU A 109 -6.50 -0.17 -1.09
C LEU A 109 -7.72 0.30 -0.31
N VAL A 110 -7.73 1.57 0.09
CA VAL A 110 -8.84 2.18 0.83
C VAL A 110 -10.12 2.15 -0.02
N THR A 111 -10.02 2.42 -1.32
CA THR A 111 -11.16 2.34 -2.24
C THR A 111 -11.79 0.94 -2.21
N ALA A 112 -10.97 -0.11 -2.27
CA ALA A 112 -11.44 -1.49 -2.22
C ALA A 112 -12.13 -1.80 -0.89
N TRP A 113 -11.53 -1.41 0.21
CA TRP A 113 -12.08 -1.68 1.55
C TRP A 113 -13.40 -0.93 1.80
N GLN A 114 -13.52 0.30 1.29
CA GLN A 114 -14.78 1.04 1.34
C GLN A 114 -15.90 0.33 0.59
N GLN A 115 -15.61 -0.32 -0.54
CA GLN A 115 -16.59 -1.07 -1.33
C GLN A 115 -17.20 -2.24 -0.56
N ILE A 116 -16.46 -2.85 0.34
CA ILE A 116 -16.92 -4.01 1.13
C ILE A 116 -17.29 -3.65 2.57
N GLY A 117 -17.44 -2.35 2.85
CA GLY A 117 -17.88 -1.86 4.15
C GLY A 117 -16.84 -1.98 5.25
N ILE A 118 -15.56 -2.07 4.90
CA ILE A 118 -14.47 -2.07 5.87
C ILE A 118 -13.90 -0.65 5.94
N ASP A 119 -13.79 -0.12 7.16
CA ASP A 119 -13.13 1.15 7.40
C ASP A 119 -11.63 1.01 7.15
N GLY A 120 -11.05 1.95 6.39
CA GLY A 120 -9.61 1.98 6.15
C GLY A 120 -8.79 2.05 7.45
N GLU A 121 -9.30 2.68 8.48
CA GLU A 121 -8.67 2.73 9.80
C GLU A 121 -8.55 1.35 10.44
N MET A 122 -9.48 0.45 10.15
CA MET A 122 -9.51 -0.91 10.66
C MET A 122 -8.34 -1.76 10.14
N LEU A 123 -7.88 -1.47 8.92
CA LEU A 123 -6.82 -2.23 8.25
C LEU A 123 -5.50 -1.47 8.10
N ALA A 124 -5.47 -0.24 8.54
CA ALA A 124 -4.28 0.60 8.45
C ALA A 124 -3.16 0.19 9.42
#